data_ff6d3647490f709d45ff666427312b53
#
_entry.id   ff6d3647490f709d45ff666427312b53
#
_cell.length_a   1.000
_cell.length_b   1.000
_cell.length_c   1.000
_cell.angle_alpha   90.00
_cell.angle_beta   90.00
_cell.angle_gamma   90.00
#
_symmetry.space_group_name_H-M   'P 1'
#
loop_
_entity.id
_entity.type
_entity.pdbx_description
1 polymer ?
#
loop_
_entity_poly.entity_id
_entity_poly.type
_entity_poly.pdbx_seq_one_letter_code
_entity_poly.pdbx_strand_id
1 'polypeptide(L)'
;MKKFLLLFSVFAVFACKKDKGNDEEVVTIPASDYELSADGLTLVKWKNENTAVLNMQADAVLRNVKTIDKGAFYQHKNLGSITLPKGLTGIDNIAFYKTKLKSIVIPKGVQVIGVNAFAETPLTSVQFSEGLITIGDEAFSECQIPILNFPESLQAIGRNAFDSNKVIASVTIPKSVQNIANAAFVSCEKLSSV
;
A
#
# COMPACT_ATOMS: atom_id res chain seq x y z
N MET A 1 0.57 -49.75 17.23
CA MET A 1 1.36 -48.69 17.88
C MET A 1 1.51 -47.53 16.94
N LYS A 2 0.68 -46.50 17.10
CA LYS A 2 0.69 -45.30 16.24
C LYS A 2 1.58 -44.27 16.90
N LYS A 3 2.67 -43.89 16.23
CA LYS A 3 3.55 -42.78 16.66
C LYS A 3 2.91 -41.46 16.26
N PHE A 4 2.50 -40.67 17.25
CA PHE A 4 2.13 -39.27 17.09
C PHE A 4 3.42 -38.43 16.98
N LEU A 5 3.57 -37.76 15.86
CA LEU A 5 4.65 -36.76 15.69
C LEU A 5 4.10 -35.42 16.17
N LEU A 6 4.55 -34.97 17.35
CA LEU A 6 4.28 -33.63 17.86
C LEU A 6 5.18 -32.64 17.11
N LEU A 7 4.57 -31.73 16.34
CA LEU A 7 5.26 -30.53 15.85
C LEU A 7 5.41 -29.55 17.02
N PHE A 8 6.63 -29.37 17.48
CA PHE A 8 6.96 -28.31 18.42
C PHE A 8 7.08 -26.98 17.66
N SER A 9 6.11 -26.10 17.86
CA SER A 9 6.27 -24.68 17.53
C SER A 9 7.21 -24.06 18.56
N VAL A 10 8.38 -23.67 18.13
CA VAL A 10 9.35 -22.95 18.97
C VAL A 10 8.86 -21.51 19.14
N PHE A 11 8.14 -21.26 20.25
CA PHE A 11 8.00 -19.91 20.79
C PHE A 11 9.32 -19.58 21.51
N ALA A 12 10.16 -18.78 20.89
CA ALA A 12 11.30 -18.18 21.57
C ALA A 12 10.79 -17.10 22.52
N VAL A 13 10.65 -17.46 23.81
CA VAL A 13 10.47 -16.49 24.88
C VAL A 13 11.84 -15.90 25.20
N PHE A 14 12.11 -14.69 24.69
CA PHE A 14 13.28 -13.93 25.17
C PHE A 14 12.90 -13.10 26.38
N ALA A 15 13.59 -13.38 27.47
CA ALA A 15 13.47 -12.66 28.71
C ALA A 15 13.97 -11.21 28.57
N CYS A 16 13.14 -10.31 29.06
CA CYS A 16 13.35 -8.86 29.11
C CYS A 16 14.63 -8.52 29.89
N LYS A 17 15.60 -7.83 29.26
CA LYS A 17 16.57 -6.98 29.92
C LYS A 17 16.33 -5.55 29.47
N LYS A 18 15.99 -4.72 30.46
CA LYS A 18 15.63 -3.31 30.29
C LYS A 18 16.92 -2.51 30.07
N ASP A 19 17.16 -2.11 28.81
CA ASP A 19 18.00 -0.97 28.49
C ASP A 19 17.26 -0.03 27.59
N LYS A 20 17.26 1.26 27.94
CA LYS A 20 16.59 2.35 27.25
C LYS A 20 17.38 2.73 25.99
N GLY A 21 17.19 1.99 24.94
CA GLY A 21 17.55 2.33 23.58
C GLY A 21 16.34 2.01 22.70
N ASN A 22 16.00 2.90 21.81
CA ASN A 22 14.93 2.70 20.82
C ASN A 22 15.41 1.68 19.77
N ASP A 23 15.62 0.44 20.18
CA ASP A 23 15.96 -0.66 19.27
C ASP A 23 14.67 -1.07 18.56
N GLU A 24 14.43 -0.48 17.39
CA GLU A 24 13.45 -1.02 16.44
C GLU A 24 13.89 -2.47 16.16
N GLU A 25 13.06 -3.44 16.53
CA GLU A 25 13.32 -4.86 16.29
C GLU A 25 13.53 -5.06 14.78
N VAL A 26 14.77 -5.39 14.39
CA VAL A 26 15.12 -5.61 13.00
C VAL A 26 14.54 -6.95 12.57
N VAL A 27 13.48 -6.92 11.76
CA VAL A 27 12.90 -8.09 11.14
C VAL A 27 13.72 -8.44 9.91
N THR A 28 14.05 -9.72 9.73
CA THR A 28 14.69 -10.21 8.50
C THR A 28 13.68 -11.03 7.71
N ILE A 29 13.36 -10.56 6.52
CA ILE A 29 12.48 -11.26 5.58
C ILE A 29 13.35 -12.12 4.67
N PRO A 30 13.01 -13.41 4.46
CA PRO A 30 13.79 -14.28 3.57
C PRO A 30 13.91 -13.72 2.15
N ALA A 31 15.11 -13.70 1.60
CA ALA A 31 15.35 -13.21 0.23
C ALA A 31 14.63 -14.05 -0.85
N SER A 32 14.19 -15.27 -0.51
CA SER A 32 13.31 -16.09 -1.35
C SER A 32 11.92 -15.50 -1.57
N ASP A 33 11.47 -14.65 -0.65
CA ASP A 33 10.11 -14.13 -0.62
C ASP A 33 9.90 -12.94 -1.57
N TYR A 34 10.98 -12.38 -2.11
CA TYR A 34 10.90 -11.20 -2.98
C TYR A 34 11.97 -11.21 -4.09
N GLU A 35 11.83 -10.28 -5.00
CA GLU A 35 12.80 -9.97 -6.04
C GLU A 35 13.01 -8.47 -6.10
N LEU A 36 14.29 -8.05 -6.08
CA LEU A 36 14.69 -6.66 -6.24
C LEU A 36 15.40 -6.48 -7.58
N SER A 37 15.41 -5.23 -8.05
CA SER A 37 16.29 -4.78 -9.13
C SER A 37 17.77 -4.95 -8.75
N ALA A 38 18.65 -4.91 -9.72
CA ALA A 38 20.09 -5.11 -9.52
C ALA A 38 20.72 -4.11 -8.54
N ASP A 39 20.18 -2.90 -8.44
CA ASP A 39 20.61 -1.86 -7.49
C ASP A 39 19.94 -1.98 -6.10
N GLY A 40 19.00 -2.93 -5.94
CA GLY A 40 18.26 -3.15 -4.70
C GLY A 40 17.21 -2.09 -4.36
N LEU A 41 16.96 -1.13 -5.26
CA LEU A 41 16.07 0.02 -4.96
C LEU A 41 14.64 -0.17 -5.46
N THR A 42 14.36 -1.16 -6.30
CA THR A 42 13.01 -1.45 -6.78
C THR A 42 12.57 -2.84 -6.33
N LEU A 43 11.41 -2.93 -5.67
CA LEU A 43 10.74 -4.20 -5.45
C LEU A 43 10.04 -4.61 -6.73
N VAL A 44 10.66 -5.56 -7.45
CA VAL A 44 10.16 -6.07 -8.75
C VAL A 44 8.99 -7.02 -8.53
N LYS A 45 9.10 -7.92 -7.55
CA LYS A 45 8.05 -8.90 -7.27
C LYS A 45 8.09 -9.39 -5.82
N TRP A 46 6.93 -9.49 -5.22
CA TRP A 46 6.69 -10.26 -4.01
C TRP A 46 6.31 -11.69 -4.40
N LYS A 47 6.99 -12.70 -3.86
CA LYS A 47 6.84 -14.12 -4.26
C LYS A 47 6.05 -14.94 -3.25
N ASN A 48 6.05 -14.51 -1.97
CA ASN A 48 5.37 -15.25 -0.91
C ASN A 48 3.88 -14.92 -0.87
N GLU A 49 3.07 -15.70 -1.56
CA GLU A 49 1.62 -15.50 -1.65
C GLU A 49 0.88 -15.69 -0.31
N ASN A 50 1.52 -16.31 0.70
CA ASN A 50 0.91 -16.52 2.01
C ASN A 50 1.09 -15.34 2.97
N THR A 51 1.79 -14.27 2.54
CA THR A 51 2.03 -13.10 3.36
C THR A 51 0.73 -12.35 3.65
N ALA A 52 0.31 -12.33 4.91
CA ALA A 52 -0.86 -11.59 5.35
C ALA A 52 -0.52 -10.18 5.86
N VAL A 53 0.63 -10.04 6.50
CA VAL A 53 1.15 -8.78 7.06
C VAL A 53 2.61 -8.63 6.65
N LEU A 54 2.94 -7.49 6.08
CA LEU A 54 4.29 -7.17 5.64
C LEU A 54 4.74 -5.82 6.21
N ASN A 55 5.86 -5.83 6.96
CA ASN A 55 6.50 -4.59 7.42
C ASN A 55 7.84 -4.40 6.71
N MET A 56 7.80 -3.77 5.54
CA MET A 56 9.01 -3.46 4.77
C MET A 56 9.93 -2.47 5.49
N GLN A 57 9.35 -1.56 6.30
CA GLN A 57 10.13 -0.57 7.04
C GLN A 57 11.01 -1.20 8.13
N ALA A 58 10.59 -2.30 8.73
CA ALA A 58 11.36 -3.01 9.77
C ALA A 58 12.48 -3.89 9.20
N ASP A 59 12.40 -4.32 7.93
CA ASP A 59 13.42 -5.14 7.29
C ASP A 59 14.63 -4.32 6.86
N ALA A 60 15.85 -4.84 7.10
CA ALA A 60 17.10 -4.13 6.83
C ALA A 60 17.35 -3.83 5.34
N VAL A 61 16.83 -4.69 4.44
CA VAL A 61 16.96 -4.55 2.99
C VAL A 61 15.79 -3.76 2.43
N LEU A 62 14.56 -4.21 2.70
CA LEU A 62 13.35 -3.66 2.09
C LEU A 62 13.06 -2.22 2.52
N ARG A 63 13.55 -1.75 3.68
CA ARG A 63 13.44 -0.34 4.10
C ARG A 63 14.11 0.65 3.14
N ASN A 64 15.04 0.16 2.31
CA ASN A 64 15.79 1.00 1.35
C ASN A 64 15.10 1.08 -0.02
N VAL A 65 14.06 0.29 -0.26
CA VAL A 65 13.30 0.29 -1.51
C VAL A 65 12.71 1.67 -1.77
N LYS A 66 12.88 2.16 -2.99
CA LYS A 66 12.39 3.44 -3.49
C LYS A 66 11.16 3.30 -4.37
N THR A 67 10.99 2.16 -5.03
CA THR A 67 9.88 1.94 -5.95
C THR A 67 9.27 0.56 -5.75
N ILE A 68 7.94 0.51 -5.71
CA ILE A 68 7.17 -0.72 -5.90
C ILE A 68 6.84 -0.80 -7.38
N ASP A 69 7.38 -1.79 -8.05
CA ASP A 69 7.28 -1.95 -9.50
C ASP A 69 5.88 -2.38 -9.94
N LYS A 70 5.67 -2.31 -11.24
CA LYS A 70 4.42 -2.73 -11.90
C LYS A 70 4.04 -4.15 -11.48
N GLY A 71 2.88 -4.26 -10.83
CA GLY A 71 2.31 -5.55 -10.42
C GLY A 71 3.10 -6.30 -9.35
N ALA A 72 3.99 -5.64 -8.59
CA ALA A 72 4.81 -6.30 -7.58
C ALA A 72 4.02 -7.13 -6.57
N PHE A 73 2.78 -6.69 -6.22
CA PHE A 73 1.83 -7.43 -5.37
C PHE A 73 0.53 -7.78 -6.10
N TYR A 74 0.57 -7.88 -7.44
CA TYR A 74 -0.62 -8.17 -8.24
C TYR A 74 -1.32 -9.44 -7.76
N GLN A 75 -2.61 -9.33 -7.38
CA GLN A 75 -3.45 -10.44 -6.90
C GLN A 75 -2.94 -11.19 -5.66
N HIS A 76 -2.10 -10.58 -4.82
CA HIS A 76 -1.73 -11.15 -3.53
C HIS A 76 -2.94 -11.15 -2.56
N LYS A 77 -3.79 -12.16 -2.69
CA LYS A 77 -5.10 -12.27 -2.02
C LYS A 77 -5.01 -12.46 -0.51
N ASN A 78 -3.83 -12.70 0.03
CA ASN A 78 -3.62 -12.82 1.48
C ASN A 78 -3.09 -11.52 2.10
N LEU A 79 -2.53 -10.59 1.31
CA LEU A 79 -1.94 -9.36 1.81
C LEU A 79 -3.02 -8.40 2.35
N GLY A 80 -3.21 -8.41 3.66
CA GLY A 80 -4.19 -7.59 4.36
C GLY A 80 -3.63 -6.32 4.98
N SER A 81 -2.32 -6.26 5.22
CA SER A 81 -1.64 -5.10 5.79
C SER A 81 -0.21 -4.98 5.28
N ILE A 82 0.21 -3.75 4.99
CA ILE A 82 1.59 -3.44 4.60
C ILE A 82 2.05 -2.13 5.24
N THR A 83 3.29 -2.11 5.72
CA THR A 83 4.01 -0.89 6.08
C THR A 83 5.08 -0.63 5.03
N LEU A 84 4.88 0.43 4.25
CA LEU A 84 5.79 0.83 3.18
C LEU A 84 7.06 1.52 3.74
N PRO A 85 8.19 1.47 3.02
CA PRO A 85 9.40 2.21 3.39
C PRO A 85 9.13 3.72 3.45
N LYS A 86 9.63 4.39 4.50
CA LYS A 86 9.51 5.86 4.62
C LYS A 86 10.15 6.62 3.46
N GLY A 87 11.17 6.02 2.84
CA GLY A 87 11.90 6.58 1.71
C GLY A 87 11.33 6.23 0.34
N LEU A 88 10.14 5.60 0.27
CA LEU A 88 9.49 5.25 -1.00
C LEU A 88 9.15 6.50 -1.81
N THR A 89 9.38 6.44 -3.12
CA THR A 89 9.15 7.55 -4.07
C THR A 89 8.18 7.20 -5.20
N GLY A 90 7.95 5.90 -5.47
CA GLY A 90 7.05 5.47 -6.54
C GLY A 90 6.24 4.23 -6.18
N ILE A 91 4.97 4.25 -6.63
CA ILE A 91 4.07 3.09 -6.64
C ILE A 91 3.56 2.98 -8.07
N ASP A 92 4.02 1.95 -8.80
CA ASP A 92 3.74 1.81 -10.22
C ASP A 92 2.39 1.14 -10.49
N ASN A 93 2.06 0.99 -11.76
CA ASN A 93 0.78 0.49 -12.24
C ASN A 93 0.47 -0.90 -11.67
N ILE A 94 -0.80 -1.12 -11.32
CA ILE A 94 -1.31 -2.40 -10.78
C ILE A 94 -0.50 -2.98 -9.61
N ALA A 95 0.31 -2.16 -8.92
CA ALA A 95 1.24 -2.62 -7.90
C ALA A 95 0.56 -3.44 -6.79
N PHE A 96 -0.64 -3.03 -6.36
CA PHE A 96 -1.45 -3.70 -5.32
C PHE A 96 -2.84 -4.12 -5.82
N TYR A 97 -3.00 -4.25 -7.13
CA TYR A 97 -4.28 -4.62 -7.73
C TYR A 97 -4.82 -5.95 -7.16
N LYS A 98 -6.09 -5.94 -6.73
CA LYS A 98 -6.78 -7.13 -6.16
C LYS A 98 -6.09 -7.73 -4.93
N THR A 99 -5.38 -6.95 -4.12
CA THR A 99 -4.93 -7.39 -2.80
C THR A 99 -6.08 -7.34 -1.76
N LYS A 100 -5.81 -7.69 -0.51
CA LYS A 100 -6.78 -7.62 0.61
C LYS A 100 -6.47 -6.48 1.57
N LEU A 101 -5.72 -5.48 1.13
CA LEU A 101 -5.39 -4.30 1.94
C LEU A 101 -6.65 -3.58 2.41
N LYS A 102 -6.76 -3.34 3.71
CA LYS A 102 -7.86 -2.57 4.33
C LYS A 102 -7.49 -1.11 4.56
N SER A 103 -6.23 -0.84 4.75
CA SER A 103 -5.70 0.50 4.94
C SER A 103 -4.32 0.63 4.32
N ILE A 104 -3.97 1.85 3.93
CA ILE A 104 -2.64 2.19 3.44
C ILE A 104 -2.26 3.61 3.85
N VAL A 105 -0.99 3.78 4.22
CA VAL A 105 -0.35 5.08 4.37
C VAL A 105 0.61 5.27 3.21
N ILE A 106 0.37 6.29 2.38
CA ILE A 106 1.24 6.66 1.26
C ILE A 106 2.38 7.52 1.82
N PRO A 107 3.64 7.07 1.72
CA PRO A 107 4.78 7.82 2.24
C PRO A 107 4.98 9.17 1.58
N LYS A 108 5.56 10.13 2.33
CA LYS A 108 5.77 11.52 1.89
C LYS A 108 6.58 11.67 0.59
N GLY A 109 7.44 10.69 0.28
CA GLY A 109 8.27 10.73 -0.94
C GLY A 109 7.52 10.37 -2.23
N VAL A 110 6.34 9.73 -2.12
CA VAL A 110 5.57 9.26 -3.29
C VAL A 110 4.93 10.44 -3.99
N GLN A 111 5.33 10.66 -5.25
CA GLN A 111 4.80 11.73 -6.09
C GLN A 111 3.68 11.27 -7.01
N VAL A 112 3.71 10.01 -7.44
CA VAL A 112 2.75 9.43 -8.38
C VAL A 112 2.27 8.08 -7.87
N ILE A 113 0.96 7.89 -7.92
CA ILE A 113 0.32 6.57 -7.76
C ILE A 113 -0.10 6.13 -9.16
N GLY A 114 0.39 4.97 -9.60
CA GLY A 114 0.21 4.44 -10.94
C GLY A 114 -1.22 4.04 -11.29
N VAL A 115 -1.44 3.70 -12.55
CA VAL A 115 -2.75 3.25 -13.08
C VAL A 115 -3.16 1.94 -12.40
N ASN A 116 -4.42 1.85 -11.93
CA ASN A 116 -4.95 0.68 -11.23
C ASN A 116 -4.15 0.24 -9.99
N ALA A 117 -3.32 1.09 -9.41
CA ALA A 117 -2.36 0.68 -8.38
C ALA A 117 -3.01 -0.02 -7.18
N PHE A 118 -4.18 0.41 -6.75
CA PHE A 118 -4.96 -0.15 -5.64
C PHE A 118 -6.37 -0.57 -6.05
N ALA A 119 -6.65 -0.68 -7.35
CA ALA A 119 -8.00 -1.03 -7.80
C ALA A 119 -8.43 -2.41 -7.31
N GLU A 120 -9.74 -2.56 -7.07
CA GLU A 120 -10.39 -3.76 -6.56
C GLU A 120 -9.78 -4.26 -5.23
N THR A 121 -9.34 -3.33 -4.37
CA THR A 121 -8.92 -3.62 -2.99
C THR A 121 -10.03 -3.23 -2.01
N PRO A 122 -10.21 -3.95 -0.88
CA PRO A 122 -11.19 -3.60 0.13
C PRO A 122 -10.71 -2.45 1.05
N LEU A 123 -10.02 -1.44 0.46
CA LEU A 123 -9.52 -0.29 1.22
C LEU A 123 -10.66 0.52 1.81
N THR A 124 -10.64 0.67 3.13
CA THR A 124 -11.54 1.53 3.89
C THR A 124 -10.86 2.79 4.40
N SER A 125 -9.54 2.88 4.29
CA SER A 125 -8.77 4.04 4.71
C SER A 125 -7.52 4.20 3.86
N VAL A 126 -7.32 5.42 3.37
CA VAL A 126 -6.09 5.83 2.69
C VAL A 126 -5.62 7.13 3.34
N GLN A 127 -4.38 7.14 3.80
CA GLN A 127 -3.71 8.35 4.26
C GLN A 127 -2.71 8.79 3.19
N PHE A 128 -3.02 9.88 2.50
CA PHE A 128 -2.10 10.54 1.60
C PHE A 128 -1.16 11.45 2.39
N SER A 129 0.10 11.54 1.96
CA SER A 129 1.07 12.47 2.54
C SER A 129 1.36 13.60 1.56
N GLU A 130 1.84 14.73 2.09
CA GLU A 130 2.36 15.82 1.25
C GLU A 130 3.49 15.34 0.34
N GLY A 131 3.54 15.88 -0.89
CA GLY A 131 4.43 15.46 -1.95
C GLY A 131 3.74 14.66 -3.06
N LEU A 132 2.54 14.08 -2.81
CA LEU A 132 1.76 13.42 -3.85
C LEU A 132 1.24 14.46 -4.85
N ILE A 133 1.57 14.26 -6.14
CA ILE A 133 1.24 15.18 -7.23
C ILE A 133 0.13 14.59 -8.11
N THR A 134 0.18 13.29 -8.39
CA THR A 134 -0.74 12.66 -9.34
C THR A 134 -1.29 11.33 -8.81
N ILE A 135 -2.60 11.16 -8.94
CA ILE A 135 -3.30 9.89 -8.80
C ILE A 135 -3.67 9.43 -10.21
N GLY A 136 -3.18 8.25 -10.62
CA GLY A 136 -3.37 7.70 -11.96
C GLY A 136 -4.80 7.24 -12.25
N ASP A 137 -5.05 6.88 -13.50
CA ASP A 137 -6.34 6.34 -13.94
C ASP A 137 -6.69 5.08 -13.14
N GLU A 138 -7.94 4.98 -12.70
CA GLU A 138 -8.49 3.83 -11.97
C GLU A 138 -7.71 3.45 -10.69
N ALA A 139 -6.82 4.32 -10.18
CA ALA A 139 -5.88 3.98 -9.11
C ALA A 139 -6.54 3.42 -7.84
N PHE A 140 -7.74 3.85 -7.50
CA PHE A 140 -8.54 3.41 -6.36
C PHE A 140 -9.97 2.99 -6.79
N SER A 141 -10.15 2.55 -8.02
CA SER A 141 -11.46 2.05 -8.48
C SER A 141 -11.89 0.82 -7.67
N GLU A 142 -13.20 0.70 -7.42
CA GLU A 142 -13.81 -0.42 -6.67
C GLU A 142 -13.22 -0.63 -5.26
N CYS A 143 -12.79 0.44 -4.60
CA CYS A 143 -12.46 0.44 -3.18
C CYS A 143 -13.70 0.75 -2.31
N GLN A 144 -13.51 0.84 -0.99
CA GLN A 144 -14.57 1.12 0.00
C GLN A 144 -14.18 2.29 0.91
N ILE A 145 -13.62 3.35 0.34
CA ILE A 145 -13.09 4.49 1.08
C ILE A 145 -14.24 5.46 1.41
N PRO A 146 -14.56 5.72 2.70
CA PRO A 146 -15.69 6.58 3.05
C PRO A 146 -15.38 8.07 2.97
N ILE A 147 -14.13 8.47 3.21
CA ILE A 147 -13.67 9.85 3.28
C ILE A 147 -12.34 9.97 2.56
N LEU A 148 -12.21 10.97 1.69
CA LEU A 148 -10.98 11.31 0.99
C LEU A 148 -10.48 12.68 1.47
N ASN A 149 -9.27 12.69 2.01
CA ASN A 149 -8.53 13.90 2.37
C ASN A 149 -7.26 13.95 1.53
N PHE A 150 -7.26 14.79 0.51
CA PHE A 150 -6.11 14.97 -0.37
C PHE A 150 -5.11 15.96 0.22
N PRO A 151 -3.79 15.76 -0.04
CA PRO A 151 -2.76 16.73 0.35
C PRO A 151 -2.79 17.96 -0.54
N GLU A 152 -2.34 19.10 -0.01
CA GLU A 152 -2.26 20.36 -0.75
C GLU A 152 -1.26 20.33 -1.92
N SER A 153 -0.43 19.30 -2.02
CA SER A 153 0.48 19.09 -3.15
C SER A 153 -0.18 18.45 -4.38
N LEU A 154 -1.42 17.89 -4.24
CA LEU A 154 -2.07 17.16 -5.33
C LEU A 154 -2.47 18.10 -6.48
N GLN A 155 -2.11 17.74 -7.71
CA GLN A 155 -2.38 18.53 -8.92
C GLN A 155 -3.33 17.82 -9.92
N ALA A 156 -3.32 16.49 -9.97
CA ALA A 156 -4.12 15.76 -10.93
C ALA A 156 -4.74 14.48 -10.38
N ILE A 157 -5.99 14.24 -10.77
CA ILE A 157 -6.75 13.02 -10.49
C ILE A 157 -7.14 12.40 -11.85
N GLY A 158 -6.74 11.15 -12.06
CA GLY A 158 -6.94 10.41 -13.31
C GLY A 158 -8.38 10.01 -13.57
N ARG A 159 -8.61 9.48 -14.77
CA ARG A 159 -9.90 8.96 -15.19
C ARG A 159 -10.32 7.78 -14.32
N ASN A 160 -11.58 7.76 -13.89
CA ASN A 160 -12.15 6.70 -13.05
C ASN A 160 -11.35 6.44 -11.76
N ALA A 161 -10.52 7.37 -11.31
CA ALA A 161 -9.56 7.15 -10.22
C ALA A 161 -10.21 6.61 -8.94
N PHE A 162 -11.46 6.98 -8.68
CA PHE A 162 -12.26 6.53 -7.53
C PHE A 162 -13.62 5.96 -7.96
N ASP A 163 -13.73 5.47 -9.21
CA ASP A 163 -14.97 4.85 -9.69
C ASP A 163 -15.45 3.77 -8.74
N SER A 164 -16.76 3.64 -8.61
CA SER A 164 -17.43 2.59 -7.83
C SER A 164 -17.04 2.52 -6.35
N ASN A 165 -16.51 3.62 -5.79
CA ASN A 165 -16.36 3.78 -4.34
C ASN A 165 -17.71 4.18 -3.72
N LYS A 166 -18.62 3.23 -3.61
CA LYS A 166 -20.04 3.44 -3.24
C LYS A 166 -20.26 4.07 -1.87
N VAL A 167 -19.25 4.10 -1.02
CA VAL A 167 -19.35 4.60 0.36
C VAL A 167 -18.76 5.99 0.56
N ILE A 168 -18.07 6.58 -0.46
CA ILE A 168 -17.58 7.97 -0.36
C ILE A 168 -18.77 8.90 -0.15
N ALA A 169 -18.77 9.60 0.99
CA ALA A 169 -19.83 10.54 1.36
C ALA A 169 -19.44 12.01 1.08
N SER A 170 -18.16 12.33 1.19
CA SER A 170 -17.64 13.67 0.94
C SER A 170 -16.20 13.62 0.42
N VAL A 171 -15.87 14.60 -0.40
CA VAL A 171 -14.52 14.81 -0.94
C VAL A 171 -14.20 16.30 -0.82
N THR A 172 -13.02 16.63 -0.33
CA THR A 172 -12.51 18.00 -0.37
C THR A 172 -11.39 18.06 -1.40
N ILE A 173 -11.58 18.84 -2.45
CA ILE A 173 -10.59 19.05 -3.51
C ILE A 173 -9.68 20.22 -3.13
N PRO A 174 -8.35 20.03 -2.97
CA PRO A 174 -7.42 21.11 -2.70
C PRO A 174 -7.38 22.13 -3.85
N LYS A 175 -7.06 23.37 -3.53
CA LYS A 175 -6.93 24.43 -4.56
C LYS A 175 -5.79 24.20 -5.55
N SER A 176 -4.84 23.35 -5.22
CA SER A 176 -3.71 22.93 -6.06
C SER A 176 -4.12 22.03 -7.23
N VAL A 177 -5.30 21.35 -7.14
CA VAL A 177 -5.78 20.44 -8.18
C VAL A 177 -6.15 21.24 -9.42
N GLN A 178 -5.43 20.98 -10.51
CA GLN A 178 -5.59 21.63 -11.80
C GLN A 178 -6.42 20.80 -12.76
N ASN A 179 -6.43 19.47 -12.58
CA ASN A 179 -7.12 18.56 -13.48
C ASN A 179 -7.81 17.42 -12.71
N ILE A 180 -9.10 17.24 -12.96
CA ILE A 180 -9.87 16.06 -12.59
C ILE A 180 -10.40 15.46 -13.89
N ALA A 181 -9.89 14.28 -14.24
CA ALA A 181 -10.25 13.65 -15.49
C ALA A 181 -11.67 13.06 -15.48
N ASN A 182 -12.16 12.67 -16.64
CA ASN A 182 -13.51 12.17 -16.81
C ASN A 182 -13.83 11.01 -15.87
N ALA A 183 -15.02 11.02 -15.30
CA ALA A 183 -15.56 9.96 -14.46
C ALA A 183 -14.72 9.63 -13.19
N ALA A 184 -13.88 10.58 -12.72
CA ALA A 184 -13.00 10.34 -11.57
C ALA A 184 -13.75 9.81 -10.33
N PHE A 185 -15.01 10.20 -10.13
CA PHE A 185 -15.88 9.79 -9.01
C PHE A 185 -17.19 9.16 -9.51
N VAL A 186 -17.20 8.57 -10.69
CA VAL A 186 -18.42 7.92 -11.22
C VAL A 186 -18.84 6.78 -10.29
N SER A 187 -20.12 6.49 -10.22
CA SER A 187 -20.69 5.44 -9.35
C SER A 187 -20.36 5.57 -7.84
N CYS A 188 -19.97 6.78 -7.38
CA CYS A 188 -19.85 7.08 -5.94
C CYS A 188 -21.24 7.43 -5.40
N GLU A 189 -22.06 6.42 -5.12
CA GLU A 189 -23.51 6.55 -4.87
C GLU A 189 -23.87 7.45 -3.66
N LYS A 190 -23.00 7.57 -2.66
CA LYS A 190 -23.22 8.38 -1.46
C LYS A 190 -22.63 9.78 -1.54
N LEU A 191 -21.89 10.10 -2.61
CA LEU A 191 -21.24 11.40 -2.74
C LEU A 191 -22.28 12.48 -2.99
N SER A 192 -22.47 13.36 -1.99
CA SER A 192 -23.44 14.44 -2.03
C SER A 192 -22.84 15.82 -2.29
N SER A 193 -21.51 15.94 -2.14
CA SER A 193 -20.76 17.19 -2.36
C SER A 193 -19.30 16.92 -2.72
N VAL A 194 -18.75 17.76 -3.58
CA VAL A 194 -17.32 17.77 -4.00
C VAL A 194 -16.79 19.18 -3.78
#